data_36b6325f27328e2341f5071b5b8c0039
#
_entry.id   36b6325f27328e2341f5071b5b8c0039
#
_cell.length_a   1.000
_cell.length_b   1.000
_cell.length_c   1.000
_cell.angle_alpha   90.00
_cell.angle_beta   90.00
_cell.angle_gamma   90.00
#
_symmetry.space_group_name_H-M   'P 1'
#
loop_
_entity.id
_entity.type
_entity.pdbx_description
1 polymer ?
#
loop_
_entity_poly.entity_id
_entity_poly.type
_entity_poly.pdbx_seq_one_letter_code
_entity_poly.pdbx_strand_id
1 'polypeptide(L)'
;MKKVTTIDLKGKAYATVPARIKEFREDCPNGLIETKPDVREDGQVMFEARILKDKSDSSSAEATGHSIGKITNDKAFEKLETIAIGRALAILGYMASGEIASSEEMESFLQYKEGKKDDAIAALVACESLDGLKDVYMGLGSLMGDPDIRKTKDDIKSKLTK
;
A
#
# COMPACT_ATOMS: atom_id res chain seq x y z
N MET A 1 -17.33 -17.25 -4.28
CA MET A 1 -16.03 -16.70 -3.84
C MET A 1 -15.30 -17.76 -3.05
N LYS A 2 -14.11 -18.17 -3.47
CA LYS A 2 -13.27 -19.08 -2.68
C LYS A 2 -12.60 -18.32 -1.54
N LYS A 3 -12.49 -18.97 -0.39
CA LYS A 3 -11.92 -18.38 0.83
C LYS A 3 -10.40 -18.49 0.77
N VAL A 4 -9.73 -17.44 0.29
CA VAL A 4 -8.28 -17.32 0.30
C VAL A 4 -7.77 -17.17 1.74
N THR A 5 -6.63 -17.78 2.08
CA THR A 5 -5.97 -17.64 3.38
C THR A 5 -5.65 -16.16 3.66
N THR A 6 -5.99 -15.69 4.84
CA THR A 6 -5.86 -14.28 5.23
C THR A 6 -4.96 -14.10 6.45
N ILE A 7 -4.40 -12.91 6.56
CA ILE A 7 -3.77 -12.40 7.77
C ILE A 7 -4.61 -11.24 8.35
N ASP A 8 -4.57 -11.06 9.66
CA ASP A 8 -5.20 -9.91 10.30
C ASP A 8 -4.24 -8.71 10.29
N LEU A 9 -4.73 -7.57 9.80
CA LEU A 9 -4.02 -6.29 9.88
C LEU A 9 -4.97 -5.25 10.51
N LYS A 10 -4.71 -4.90 11.75
CA LYS A 10 -5.48 -3.93 12.53
C LYS A 10 -6.98 -4.24 12.57
N GLY A 11 -7.34 -5.51 12.81
CA GLY A 11 -8.73 -5.98 12.92
C GLY A 11 -9.44 -6.23 11.60
N LYS A 12 -8.73 -6.20 10.46
CA LYS A 12 -9.26 -6.56 9.14
C LYS A 12 -8.48 -7.72 8.52
N ALA A 13 -9.21 -8.63 7.87
CA ALA A 13 -8.64 -9.78 7.19
C ALA A 13 -8.22 -9.41 5.76
N TYR A 14 -6.93 -9.54 5.45
CA TYR A 14 -6.37 -9.33 4.11
C TYR A 14 -5.77 -10.61 3.55
N ALA A 15 -6.03 -10.91 2.28
CA ALA A 15 -5.36 -12.00 1.58
C ALA A 15 -3.97 -11.56 1.13
N THR A 16 -2.96 -12.39 1.42
CA THR A 16 -1.61 -12.19 0.87
C THR A 16 -1.59 -12.50 -0.63
N VAL A 17 -0.70 -11.86 -1.38
CA VAL A 17 -0.54 -12.16 -2.82
C VAL A 17 -0.10 -13.61 -3.05
N PRO A 18 0.85 -14.19 -2.28
CA PRO A 18 1.17 -15.61 -2.39
C PRO A 18 -0.04 -16.55 -2.18
N ALA A 19 -0.92 -16.23 -1.22
CA ALA A 19 -2.14 -17.03 -1.02
C ALA A 19 -3.09 -16.94 -2.21
N ARG A 20 -3.26 -15.76 -2.82
CA ARG A 20 -4.04 -15.56 -4.05
C ARG A 20 -3.46 -16.36 -5.22
N ILE A 21 -2.12 -16.32 -5.40
CA ILE A 21 -1.42 -17.06 -6.46
C ILE A 21 -1.61 -18.57 -6.27
N LYS A 22 -1.47 -19.07 -5.03
CA LYS A 22 -1.65 -20.49 -4.72
C LYS A 22 -3.04 -20.96 -5.13
N GLU A 23 -4.09 -20.31 -4.66
CA GLU A 23 -5.47 -20.65 -4.98
C GLU A 23 -5.74 -20.59 -6.50
N PHE A 24 -5.21 -19.55 -7.17
CA PHE A 24 -5.33 -19.45 -8.62
C PHE A 24 -4.67 -20.61 -9.35
N ARG A 25 -3.46 -21.05 -8.94
CA ARG A 25 -2.76 -22.17 -9.56
C ARG A 25 -3.45 -23.50 -9.33
N GLU A 26 -4.11 -23.68 -8.17
CA GLU A 26 -4.92 -24.87 -7.87
C GLU A 26 -6.20 -24.90 -8.74
N ASP A 27 -6.86 -23.75 -8.95
CA ASP A 27 -8.08 -23.66 -9.74
C ASP A 27 -7.84 -23.67 -11.25
N CYS A 28 -6.76 -23.07 -11.69
CA CYS A 28 -6.43 -22.81 -13.08
C CYS A 28 -5.02 -23.33 -13.40
N PRO A 29 -4.81 -24.67 -13.48
CA PRO A 29 -3.48 -25.22 -13.74
C PRO A 29 -2.86 -24.75 -15.07
N ASN A 30 -3.70 -24.44 -16.08
CA ASN A 30 -3.29 -23.88 -17.37
C ASN A 30 -3.37 -22.34 -17.42
N GLY A 31 -3.53 -21.69 -16.26
CA GLY A 31 -3.65 -20.25 -16.16
C GLY A 31 -2.35 -19.52 -16.45
N LEU A 32 -2.46 -18.29 -16.95
CA LEU A 32 -1.34 -17.37 -17.19
C LEU A 32 -1.33 -16.26 -16.13
N ILE A 33 -0.15 -15.95 -15.63
CA ILE A 33 0.17 -14.71 -14.91
C ILE A 33 1.33 -14.08 -15.68
N GLU A 34 1.11 -12.92 -16.26
CA GLU A 34 2.08 -12.15 -17.02
C GLU A 34 2.18 -10.75 -16.43
N THR A 35 3.40 -10.21 -16.34
CA THR A 35 3.65 -8.83 -15.88
C THR A 35 4.45 -8.07 -16.92
N LYS A 36 4.18 -6.76 -17.04
CA LYS A 36 4.91 -5.84 -17.91
C LYS A 36 5.25 -4.58 -17.13
N PRO A 37 6.55 -4.28 -16.95
CA PRO A 37 6.98 -3.01 -16.41
C PRO A 37 6.98 -1.94 -17.51
N ASP A 38 6.57 -0.72 -17.12
CA ASP A 38 6.72 0.50 -17.89
C ASP A 38 7.52 1.51 -17.06
N VAL A 39 8.75 1.78 -17.48
CA VAL A 39 9.67 2.69 -16.77
C VAL A 39 9.54 4.08 -17.36
N ARG A 40 9.12 5.04 -16.54
CA ARG A 40 8.90 6.43 -16.93
C ARG A 40 10.14 7.30 -16.73
N GLU A 41 10.21 8.39 -17.47
CA GLU A 41 11.34 9.35 -17.41
C GLU A 41 11.51 10.00 -16.03
N ASP A 42 10.45 10.12 -15.24
CA ASP A 42 10.47 10.68 -13.87
C ASP A 42 10.97 9.68 -12.80
N GLY A 43 11.43 8.49 -13.21
CA GLY A 43 11.88 7.42 -12.32
C GLY A 43 10.75 6.64 -11.66
N GLN A 44 9.50 6.86 -12.07
CA GLN A 44 8.40 5.99 -11.69
C GLN A 44 8.40 4.74 -12.56
N VAL A 45 7.93 3.63 -11.98
CA VAL A 45 7.67 2.39 -12.70
C VAL A 45 6.21 2.02 -12.49
N MET A 46 5.53 1.74 -13.57
CA MET A 46 4.21 1.14 -13.57
C MET A 46 4.36 -0.35 -13.93
N PHE A 47 3.69 -1.23 -13.19
CA PHE A 47 3.49 -2.61 -13.58
C PHE A 47 2.05 -2.82 -14.01
N GLU A 48 1.89 -3.50 -15.14
CA GLU A 48 0.65 -4.14 -15.54
C GLU A 48 0.78 -5.64 -15.32
N ALA A 49 -0.16 -6.24 -14.59
CA ALA A 49 -0.31 -7.68 -14.49
C ALA A 49 -1.55 -8.12 -15.26
N ARG A 50 -1.41 -9.09 -16.15
CA ARG A 50 -2.47 -9.72 -16.91
C ARG A 50 -2.62 -11.17 -16.47
N ILE A 51 -3.83 -11.59 -16.18
CA ILE A 51 -4.14 -12.94 -15.73
C ILE A 51 -5.26 -13.54 -16.57
N LEU A 52 -5.03 -14.76 -17.10
CA LEU A 52 -6.00 -15.54 -17.83
C LEU A 52 -6.26 -16.85 -17.06
N LYS A 53 -7.51 -17.27 -16.95
CA LYS A 53 -7.83 -18.56 -16.33
C LYS A 53 -7.37 -19.76 -17.13
N ASP A 54 -7.39 -19.66 -18.46
CA ASP A 54 -6.85 -20.66 -19.37
C ASP A 54 -6.18 -19.99 -20.57
N LYS A 55 -4.87 -20.17 -20.72
CA LYS A 55 -4.08 -19.57 -21.81
C LYS A 55 -4.36 -20.20 -23.18
N SER A 56 -5.00 -21.36 -23.24
CA SER A 56 -5.36 -22.05 -24.49
C SER A 56 -6.77 -21.69 -24.96
N ASP A 57 -7.58 -21.01 -24.12
CA ASP A 57 -8.93 -20.58 -24.44
C ASP A 57 -9.00 -19.04 -24.49
N SER A 58 -9.13 -18.49 -25.71
CA SER A 58 -9.22 -17.04 -25.92
C SER A 58 -10.49 -16.39 -25.33
N SER A 59 -11.49 -17.19 -24.97
CA SER A 59 -12.72 -16.77 -24.28
C SER A 59 -12.65 -16.88 -22.77
N SER A 60 -11.52 -17.37 -22.22
CA SER A 60 -11.38 -17.57 -20.79
C SER A 60 -11.43 -16.22 -20.04
N ALA A 61 -11.87 -16.29 -18.78
CA ALA A 61 -11.93 -15.09 -17.94
C ALA A 61 -10.54 -14.49 -17.75
N GLU A 62 -10.45 -13.17 -17.98
CA GLU A 62 -9.24 -12.36 -17.92
C GLU A 62 -9.41 -11.23 -16.91
N ALA A 63 -8.32 -10.83 -16.27
CA ALA A 63 -8.25 -9.61 -15.48
C ALA A 63 -6.88 -8.94 -15.60
N THR A 64 -6.87 -7.61 -15.48
CA THR A 64 -5.66 -6.80 -15.38
C THR A 64 -5.62 -6.07 -14.04
N GLY A 65 -4.40 -5.89 -13.53
CA GLY A 65 -4.13 -5.10 -12.32
C GLY A 65 -2.93 -4.22 -12.55
N HIS A 66 -2.92 -3.04 -11.96
CA HIS A 66 -1.85 -2.08 -12.11
C HIS A 66 -1.31 -1.63 -10.76
N SER A 67 -0.01 -1.34 -10.74
CA SER A 67 0.65 -0.64 -9.65
C SER A 67 1.58 0.41 -10.21
N ILE A 68 1.82 1.48 -9.47
CA ILE A 68 2.77 2.53 -9.84
C ILE A 68 3.50 3.04 -8.61
N GLY A 69 4.78 3.33 -8.74
CA GLY A 69 5.58 3.91 -7.67
C GLY A 69 6.99 4.27 -8.11
N LYS A 70 7.74 4.91 -7.22
CA LYS A 70 9.17 5.21 -7.43
C LYS A 70 10.02 4.04 -6.95
N ILE A 71 11.07 3.74 -7.71
CA ILE A 71 12.08 2.77 -7.29
C ILE A 71 13.04 3.45 -6.33
N THR A 72 12.87 3.18 -5.04
CA THR A 72 13.70 3.74 -3.96
C THR A 72 14.80 2.78 -3.49
N ASN A 73 14.64 1.49 -3.81
CA ASN A 73 15.60 0.42 -3.53
C ASN A 73 15.26 -0.81 -4.39
N ASP A 74 16.14 -1.81 -4.39
CA ASP A 74 16.01 -3.01 -5.22
C ASP A 74 14.69 -3.78 -4.99
N LYS A 75 14.19 -3.79 -3.76
CA LYS A 75 12.93 -4.45 -3.41
C LYS A 75 11.68 -3.68 -3.84
N ALA A 76 11.80 -2.38 -4.10
CA ALA A 76 10.66 -1.56 -4.51
C ALA A 76 10.10 -2.01 -5.86
N PHE A 77 10.96 -2.44 -6.78
CA PHE A 77 10.57 -2.97 -8.09
C PHE A 77 9.74 -4.25 -7.94
N GLU A 78 10.27 -5.25 -7.23
CA GLU A 78 9.58 -6.53 -6.97
C GLU A 78 8.25 -6.34 -6.24
N LYS A 79 8.19 -5.37 -5.30
CA LYS A 79 6.99 -5.06 -4.56
C LYS A 79 5.87 -4.50 -5.45
N LEU A 80 6.21 -3.59 -6.38
CA LEU A 80 5.24 -3.06 -7.34
C LEU A 80 4.68 -4.16 -8.23
N GLU A 81 5.52 -5.07 -8.74
CA GLU A 81 5.08 -6.21 -9.50
C GLU A 81 4.09 -7.08 -8.70
N THR A 82 4.45 -7.41 -7.46
CA THR A 82 3.60 -8.20 -6.56
C THR A 82 2.23 -7.55 -6.34
N ILE A 83 2.18 -6.24 -6.15
CA ILE A 83 0.92 -5.49 -5.99
C ILE A 83 0.06 -5.59 -7.26
N ALA A 84 0.64 -5.44 -8.45
CA ALA A 84 -0.10 -5.55 -9.70
C ALA A 84 -0.75 -6.94 -9.86
N ILE A 85 0.00 -8.01 -9.58
CA ILE A 85 -0.49 -9.40 -9.59
C ILE A 85 -1.63 -9.56 -8.58
N GLY A 86 -1.45 -9.08 -7.35
CA GLY A 86 -2.45 -9.17 -6.29
C GLY A 86 -3.78 -8.53 -6.66
N ARG A 87 -3.75 -7.38 -7.32
CA ARG A 87 -4.94 -6.65 -7.80
C ARG A 87 -5.64 -7.41 -8.93
N ALA A 88 -4.90 -7.92 -9.92
CA ALA A 88 -5.48 -8.68 -11.01
C ALA A 88 -6.17 -9.96 -10.48
N LEU A 89 -5.53 -10.69 -9.56
CA LEU A 89 -6.12 -11.87 -8.93
C LEU A 89 -7.38 -11.52 -8.10
N ALA A 90 -7.38 -10.39 -7.41
CA ALA A 90 -8.57 -9.94 -6.67
C ALA A 90 -9.75 -9.68 -7.60
N ILE A 91 -9.53 -9.04 -8.76
CA ILE A 91 -10.55 -8.78 -9.77
C ILE A 91 -11.13 -10.10 -10.31
N LEU A 92 -10.31 -11.16 -10.46
CA LEU A 92 -10.78 -12.51 -10.82
C LEU A 92 -11.54 -13.25 -9.69
N GLY A 93 -11.64 -12.65 -8.50
CA GLY A 93 -12.37 -13.19 -7.36
C GLY A 93 -11.53 -13.89 -6.28
N TYR A 94 -10.20 -13.87 -6.39
CA TYR A 94 -9.28 -14.40 -5.37
C TYR A 94 -9.05 -13.34 -4.28
N MET A 95 -10.08 -13.07 -3.50
CA MET A 95 -10.05 -12.07 -2.42
C MET A 95 -10.49 -12.67 -1.08
N ALA A 96 -10.20 -11.96 0.01
CA ALA A 96 -10.69 -12.29 1.33
C ALA A 96 -12.18 -11.91 1.46
N SER A 97 -12.46 -10.73 1.95
CA SER A 97 -13.81 -10.23 2.31
C SER A 97 -14.26 -9.05 1.43
N GLY A 98 -13.97 -9.12 0.12
CA GLY A 98 -14.32 -8.02 -0.81
C GLY A 98 -13.25 -6.92 -0.94
N GLU A 99 -12.13 -7.03 -0.24
CA GLU A 99 -11.03 -6.07 -0.33
C GLU A 99 -10.11 -6.41 -1.50
N ILE A 100 -9.97 -5.46 -2.44
CA ILE A 100 -9.05 -5.61 -3.59
C ILE A 100 -7.60 -5.49 -3.12
N ALA A 101 -7.33 -4.57 -2.19
CA ALA A 101 -5.99 -4.40 -1.64
C ALA A 101 -5.47 -5.70 -1.02
N SER A 102 -4.19 -5.99 -1.24
CA SER A 102 -3.49 -7.09 -0.59
C SER A 102 -2.95 -6.65 0.78
N SER A 103 -2.49 -7.63 1.56
CA SER A 103 -1.79 -7.35 2.81
C SER A 103 -0.53 -6.52 2.57
N GLU A 104 0.20 -6.80 1.49
CA GLU A 104 1.43 -6.11 1.11
C GLU A 104 1.18 -4.64 0.78
N GLU A 105 0.06 -4.33 0.11
CA GLU A 105 -0.37 -2.94 -0.12
C GLU A 105 -0.74 -2.25 1.19
N MET A 106 -1.51 -2.92 2.05
CA MET A 106 -1.96 -2.35 3.31
C MET A 106 -0.81 -2.11 4.28
N GLU A 107 0.13 -3.04 4.40
CA GLU A 107 1.34 -2.86 5.19
C GLU A 107 2.15 -1.65 4.71
N SER A 108 2.29 -1.49 3.40
CA SER A 108 2.98 -0.33 2.80
C SER A 108 2.29 0.98 3.13
N PHE A 109 0.97 1.00 3.05
CA PHE A 109 0.18 2.17 3.38
C PHE A 109 0.30 2.54 4.87
N LEU A 110 0.32 1.55 5.75
CA LEU A 110 0.49 1.76 7.19
C LEU A 110 1.90 2.30 7.51
N GLN A 111 2.95 1.72 6.93
CA GLN A 111 4.32 2.21 7.08
C GLN A 111 4.49 3.64 6.57
N TYR A 112 3.90 3.97 5.41
CA TYR A 112 3.90 5.33 4.89
C TYR A 112 3.21 6.33 5.82
N LYS A 113 2.06 5.95 6.40
CA LYS A 113 1.36 6.79 7.39
C LYS A 113 2.18 6.99 8.66
N GLU A 114 2.81 5.93 9.16
CA GLU A 114 3.66 6.00 10.34
C GLU A 114 4.88 6.90 10.09
N GLY A 115 5.59 6.73 8.97
CA GLY A 115 6.71 7.60 8.59
C GLY A 115 6.32 9.08 8.51
N LYS A 116 5.18 9.40 7.89
CA LYS A 116 4.69 10.79 7.86
C LYS A 116 4.36 11.35 9.24
N LYS A 117 3.89 10.53 10.15
CA LYS A 117 3.62 10.93 11.54
C LYS A 117 4.92 11.21 12.29
N ASP A 118 5.92 10.35 12.12
CA ASP A 118 7.23 10.53 12.73
C ASP A 118 7.92 11.80 12.23
N ASP A 119 7.87 12.07 10.93
CA ASP A 119 8.37 13.30 10.32
C ASP A 119 7.67 14.55 10.90
N ALA A 120 6.35 14.48 11.07
CA ALA A 120 5.57 15.57 11.65
C ALA A 120 5.92 15.81 13.12
N ILE A 121 6.10 14.73 13.91
CA ILE A 121 6.55 14.83 15.31
C ILE A 121 7.94 15.45 15.38
N ALA A 122 8.88 15.00 14.53
CA ALA A 122 10.22 15.57 14.47
C ALA A 122 10.21 17.06 14.12
N ALA A 123 9.38 17.48 13.16
CA ALA A 123 9.23 18.88 12.79
C ALA A 123 8.68 19.74 13.93
N LEU A 124 7.70 19.24 14.69
CA LEU A 124 7.17 19.94 15.87
C LEU A 124 8.19 20.06 16.98
N VAL A 125 8.98 19.00 17.23
CA VAL A 125 10.03 18.98 18.27
C VAL A 125 11.16 19.95 17.94
N ALA A 126 11.45 20.18 16.66
CA ALA A 126 12.48 21.09 16.20
C ALA A 126 12.07 22.58 16.29
N CYS A 127 10.81 22.91 16.65
CA CYS A 127 10.37 24.29 16.78
C CYS A 127 10.97 24.97 18.01
N GLU A 128 11.58 26.15 17.80
CA GLU A 128 12.22 27.00 18.85
C GLU A 128 11.37 28.20 19.23
N SER A 129 10.23 28.45 18.58
CA SER A 129 9.32 29.54 18.85
C SER A 129 7.86 29.15 18.76
N LEU A 130 6.97 29.90 19.44
CA LEU A 130 5.52 29.65 19.41
C LEU A 130 4.93 29.92 18.02
N ASP A 131 5.43 30.91 17.29
CA ASP A 131 4.97 31.18 15.93
C ASP A 131 5.40 30.06 14.96
N GLY A 132 6.66 29.63 15.02
CA GLY A 132 7.14 28.47 14.24
C GLY A 132 6.36 27.19 14.55
N LEU A 133 6.07 26.91 15.83
CA LEU A 133 5.25 25.77 16.23
C LEU A 133 3.84 25.85 15.64
N LYS A 134 3.23 27.02 15.62
CA LYS A 134 1.92 27.24 15.02
C LYS A 134 1.94 27.00 13.51
N ASP A 135 2.91 27.55 12.81
CA ASP A 135 3.03 27.43 11.35
C ASP A 135 3.25 25.98 10.93
N VAL A 136 4.18 25.27 11.60
CA VAL A 136 4.41 23.84 11.36
C VAL A 136 3.14 23.04 11.62
N TYR A 137 2.47 23.25 12.76
CA TYR A 137 1.24 22.52 13.09
C TYR A 137 0.13 22.74 12.07
N MET A 138 -0.09 23.99 11.63
CA MET A 138 -1.11 24.30 10.62
C MET A 138 -0.79 23.69 9.25
N GLY A 139 0.50 23.50 8.93
CA GLY A 139 0.95 22.85 7.70
C GLY A 139 0.72 21.32 7.67
N LEU A 140 0.43 20.67 8.81
CA LEU A 140 0.28 19.19 8.89
C LEU A 140 -1.02 18.67 8.27
N GLY A 141 -1.98 19.52 7.92
CA GLY A 141 -3.22 19.13 7.25
C GLY A 141 -4.01 18.06 8.03
N SER A 142 -4.24 16.92 7.43
CA SER A 142 -5.03 15.84 8.05
C SER A 142 -4.39 15.23 9.31
N LEU A 143 -3.07 15.38 9.50
CA LEU A 143 -2.37 14.87 10.68
C LEU A 143 -2.66 15.68 11.96
N MET A 144 -3.18 16.92 11.86
CA MET A 144 -3.58 17.70 13.03
C MET A 144 -4.60 17.01 13.93
N GLY A 145 -5.37 16.04 13.37
CA GLY A 145 -6.34 15.22 14.11
C GLY A 145 -5.73 14.10 14.95
N ASP A 146 -4.47 13.73 14.70
CA ASP A 146 -3.80 12.61 15.38
C ASP A 146 -3.52 12.94 16.85
N PRO A 147 -3.86 12.05 17.81
CA PRO A 147 -3.68 12.29 19.25
C PRO A 147 -2.22 12.55 19.66
N ASP A 148 -1.26 11.82 19.06
CA ASP A 148 0.14 11.93 19.40
C ASP A 148 0.73 13.25 18.87
N ILE A 149 0.31 13.68 17.68
CA ILE A 149 0.66 14.98 17.10
C ILE A 149 0.15 16.12 18.00
N ARG A 150 -1.12 16.04 18.45
CA ARG A 150 -1.69 17.04 19.37
C ARG A 150 -0.93 17.10 20.69
N LYS A 151 -0.68 15.94 21.29
CA LYS A 151 0.07 15.84 22.53
C LYS A 151 1.47 16.45 22.38
N THR A 152 2.20 16.06 21.33
CA THR A 152 3.54 16.62 21.05
C THR A 152 3.51 18.14 20.93
N LYS A 153 2.56 18.69 20.15
CA LYS A 153 2.38 20.15 20.02
C LYS A 153 2.14 20.81 21.37
N ASP A 154 1.28 20.25 22.23
CA ASP A 154 0.95 20.84 23.54
C ASP A 154 2.14 20.77 24.50
N ASP A 155 2.92 19.67 24.46
CA ASP A 155 4.14 19.52 25.25
C ASP A 155 5.21 20.55 24.84
N ILE A 156 5.43 20.76 23.54
CA ILE A 156 6.37 21.76 23.03
C ILE A 156 5.90 23.18 23.37
N LYS A 157 4.61 23.48 23.16
CA LYS A 157 4.02 24.77 23.55
C LYS A 157 4.30 25.09 25.02
N SER A 158 4.11 24.12 25.91
CA SER A 158 4.35 24.29 27.34
C SER A 158 5.82 24.57 27.69
N LYS A 159 6.76 24.00 26.90
CA LYS A 159 8.20 24.26 27.07
C LYS A 159 8.61 25.66 26.59
N LEU A 160 8.02 26.11 25.47
CA LEU A 160 8.33 27.42 24.88
C LEU A 160 7.66 28.62 25.60
N THR A 161 6.72 28.35 26.50
CA THR A 161 6.01 29.37 27.28
C THR A 161 6.66 29.63 28.66
N LYS A 162 7.63 28.80 29.05
CA LYS A 162 8.40 28.96 30.31
C LYS A 162 9.62 29.85 30.12
#